data_178320012da350fb5f769b28e502a3a1
#
_entry.id   178320012da350fb5f769b28e502a3a1
#
_cell.length_a   1.000
_cell.length_b   1.000
_cell.length_c   1.000
_cell.angle_alpha   90.00
_cell.angle_beta   90.00
_cell.angle_gamma   90.00
#
_symmetry.space_group_name_H-M   'P 1'
#
loop_
_entity.id
_entity.type
_entity.pdbx_description
1 polymer ?
#
loop_
_entity_poly.entity_id
_entity_poly.type
_entity_poly.pdbx_seq_one_letter_code
_entity_poly.pdbx_strand_id
1 'polypeptide(L)'
;MPENEPESKHQVYQRLINKTEDYIEQHLSEAISLEDLAIHAHFSNFHFHRIFKKYATESLNQFITRFKLERAAIFISVNQTIPITEVALNYGYNDSSTFSKAFKRQFGFSPTQYRKQQELTRNQ
;
A
#
# COMPACT_ATOMS: atom_id res chain seq x y z
N MET A 1 20.73 2.27 -30.16
CA MET A 1 19.82 2.49 -29.04
C MET A 1 20.27 3.70 -28.23
N PRO A 2 19.50 4.74 -28.22
CA PRO A 2 19.92 5.93 -27.49
C PRO A 2 19.79 5.72 -25.98
N GLU A 3 20.89 5.39 -25.35
CA GLU A 3 20.95 5.25 -23.89
C GLU A 3 20.68 6.56 -23.16
N ASN A 4 20.76 7.66 -23.91
CA ASN A 4 20.63 9.02 -23.36
C ASN A 4 19.27 9.67 -23.66
N GLU A 5 18.29 8.89 -24.12
CA GLU A 5 16.96 9.44 -24.32
C GLU A 5 16.36 9.82 -22.96
N PRO A 6 15.87 11.07 -22.80
CA PRO A 6 15.26 11.45 -21.54
C PRO A 6 13.98 10.68 -21.30
N GLU A 7 13.72 10.35 -20.06
CA GLU A 7 12.45 9.71 -19.68
C GLU A 7 11.30 10.63 -20.07
N SER A 8 10.22 10.03 -20.59
CA SER A 8 8.96 10.76 -20.75
C SER A 8 8.39 11.06 -19.36
N LYS A 9 7.47 12.00 -19.26
CA LYS A 9 6.80 12.33 -18.00
C LYS A 9 6.09 11.11 -17.41
N HIS A 10 5.51 10.28 -18.27
CA HIS A 10 4.84 9.06 -17.85
C HIS A 10 5.84 8.04 -17.29
N GLN A 11 7.01 7.90 -17.90
CA GLN A 11 8.06 7.02 -17.41
C GLN A 11 8.60 7.49 -16.05
N VAL A 12 8.73 8.80 -15.85
CA VAL A 12 9.14 9.38 -14.57
C VAL A 12 8.12 9.02 -13.49
N TYR A 13 6.84 9.16 -13.79
CA TYR A 13 5.77 8.79 -12.85
C TYR A 13 5.82 7.30 -12.53
N GLN A 14 6.01 6.45 -13.54
CA GLN A 14 6.09 5.01 -13.34
C GLN A 14 7.26 4.63 -12.43
N ARG A 15 8.41 5.27 -12.62
CA ARG A 15 9.57 5.06 -11.76
C ARG A 15 9.29 5.51 -10.32
N LEU A 16 8.61 6.65 -10.16
CA LEU A 16 8.21 7.17 -8.86
C LEU A 16 7.29 6.17 -8.15
N ILE A 17 6.28 5.65 -8.84
CA ILE A 17 5.33 4.68 -8.27
C ILE A 17 6.05 3.38 -7.88
N ASN A 18 6.92 2.86 -8.74
CA ASN A 18 7.65 1.64 -8.44
C ASN A 18 8.50 1.79 -7.17
N LYS A 19 9.19 2.92 -7.02
CA LYS A 19 9.99 3.20 -5.82
C LYS A 19 9.13 3.40 -4.58
N THR A 20 7.96 4.01 -4.76
CA THR A 20 7.00 4.21 -3.68
C THR A 20 6.50 2.85 -3.16
N GLU A 21 6.10 1.97 -4.06
CA GLU A 21 5.64 0.63 -3.70
C GLU A 21 6.74 -0.18 -3.01
N ASP A 22 7.97 -0.11 -3.52
CA ASP A 22 9.11 -0.77 -2.89
C ASP A 22 9.31 -0.32 -1.44
N TYR A 23 9.23 0.98 -1.22
CA TYR A 23 9.41 1.54 0.13
C TYR A 23 8.28 1.08 1.06
N ILE A 24 7.04 1.18 0.62
CA ILE A 24 5.88 0.77 1.43
C ILE A 24 5.99 -0.71 1.79
N GLU A 25 6.37 -1.55 0.84
CA GLU A 25 6.51 -3.00 1.04
C GLU A 25 7.52 -3.32 2.15
N GLN A 26 8.58 -2.53 2.27
CA GLN A 26 9.62 -2.72 3.27
C GLN A 26 9.30 -2.08 4.62
N HIS A 27 8.24 -1.26 4.70
CA HIS A 27 7.91 -0.46 5.88
C HIS A 27 6.42 -0.53 6.22
N LEU A 28 5.81 -1.71 6.04
CA LEU A 28 4.36 -1.89 6.18
C LEU A 28 3.84 -1.58 7.58
N SER A 29 4.65 -1.79 8.62
CA SER A 29 4.26 -1.52 10.01
C SER A 29 4.52 -0.08 10.46
N GLU A 30 5.12 0.74 9.61
CA GLU A 30 5.58 2.07 9.98
C GLU A 30 4.69 3.15 9.38
N ALA A 31 4.68 4.31 10.03
CA ALA A 31 4.10 5.51 9.44
C ALA A 31 5.04 5.99 8.32
N ILE A 32 4.47 6.29 7.16
CA ILE A 32 5.24 6.65 5.98
C ILE A 32 4.89 8.08 5.58
N SER A 33 5.92 8.93 5.43
CA SER A 33 5.76 10.32 5.03
C SER A 33 6.12 10.53 3.57
N LEU A 34 5.64 11.64 3.01
CA LEU A 34 6.06 12.11 1.67
C LEU A 34 7.58 12.20 1.59
N GLU A 35 8.20 12.74 2.64
CA GLU A 35 9.65 12.94 2.69
C GLU A 35 10.40 11.61 2.57
N ASP A 36 9.95 10.58 3.30
CA ASP A 36 10.52 9.24 3.23
C ASP A 36 10.50 8.71 1.79
N LEU A 37 9.36 8.85 1.13
CA LEU A 37 9.17 8.36 -0.23
C LEU A 37 9.99 9.14 -1.24
N ALA A 38 10.05 10.46 -1.09
CA ALA A 38 10.83 11.31 -1.98
C ALA A 38 12.32 10.99 -1.91
N ILE A 39 12.85 10.82 -0.70
CA ILE A 39 14.24 10.45 -0.49
C ILE A 39 14.55 9.11 -1.15
N HIS A 40 13.70 8.11 -0.91
CA HIS A 40 13.89 6.77 -1.47
C HIS A 40 13.87 6.79 -3.00
N ALA A 41 13.01 7.62 -3.59
CA ALA A 41 12.85 7.70 -5.04
C ALA A 41 13.80 8.70 -5.70
N HIS A 42 14.65 9.37 -4.91
CA HIS A 42 15.63 10.37 -5.37
C HIS A 42 14.95 11.60 -6.01
N PHE A 43 13.87 12.06 -5.38
CA PHE A 43 13.19 13.29 -5.74
C PHE A 43 13.22 14.28 -4.58
N SER A 44 13.14 15.58 -4.90
CA SER A 44 12.79 16.56 -3.87
C SER A 44 11.33 16.35 -3.45
N ASN A 45 10.97 16.82 -2.25
CA ASN A 45 9.57 16.73 -1.78
C ASN A 45 8.61 17.39 -2.75
N PHE A 46 8.97 18.58 -3.23
CA PHE A 46 8.15 19.33 -4.16
C PHE A 46 7.97 18.58 -5.49
N HIS A 47 9.07 18.06 -6.03
CA HIS A 47 9.05 17.36 -7.31
C HIS A 47 8.23 16.06 -7.23
N PHE A 48 8.42 15.30 -6.15
CA PHE A 48 7.65 14.07 -5.90
C PHE A 48 6.15 14.39 -5.86
N HIS A 49 5.78 15.36 -5.03
CA HIS A 49 4.36 15.72 -4.85
C HIS A 49 3.75 16.20 -6.16
N ARG A 50 4.47 17.03 -6.91
CA ARG A 50 3.97 17.56 -8.18
C ARG A 50 3.71 16.47 -9.20
N ILE A 51 4.65 15.52 -9.36
CA ILE A 51 4.49 14.42 -10.30
C ILE A 51 3.37 13.49 -9.85
N PHE A 52 3.36 13.12 -8.58
CA PHE A 52 2.32 12.25 -8.04
C PHE A 52 0.93 12.85 -8.27
N LYS A 53 0.74 14.11 -7.89
CA LYS A 53 -0.55 14.79 -8.01
C LYS A 53 -1.00 14.89 -9.47
N LYS A 54 -0.08 15.03 -10.40
CA LYS A 54 -0.42 15.18 -11.82
C LYS A 54 -1.05 13.92 -12.41
N TYR A 55 -0.58 12.75 -12.02
CA TYR A 55 -0.98 11.49 -12.65
C TYR A 55 -1.86 10.60 -11.77
N ALA A 56 -1.76 10.72 -10.45
CA ALA A 56 -2.53 9.87 -9.55
C ALA A 56 -3.98 10.32 -9.46
N THR A 57 -4.88 9.35 -9.28
CA THR A 57 -6.32 9.61 -9.12
C THR A 57 -6.74 9.64 -7.65
N GLU A 58 -5.80 9.48 -6.73
CA GLU A 58 -6.04 9.45 -5.29
C GLU A 58 -4.95 10.25 -4.58
N SER A 59 -5.19 10.63 -3.33
CA SER A 59 -4.16 11.29 -2.53
C SER A 59 -3.04 10.30 -2.19
N LEU A 60 -1.87 10.82 -1.80
CA LEU A 60 -0.76 9.97 -1.39
C LEU A 60 -1.13 9.13 -0.17
N ASN A 61 -1.83 9.70 0.81
CA ASN A 61 -2.27 8.96 1.98
C ASN A 61 -3.25 7.84 1.62
N GLN A 62 -4.16 8.11 0.70
CA GLN A 62 -5.07 7.07 0.19
C GLN A 62 -4.31 5.96 -0.52
N PHE A 63 -3.31 6.33 -1.31
CA PHE A 63 -2.45 5.36 -2.00
C PHE A 63 -1.74 4.44 -1.01
N ILE A 64 -1.10 5.03 0.01
CA ILE A 64 -0.36 4.26 1.03
C ILE A 64 -1.31 3.33 1.78
N THR A 65 -2.45 3.85 2.23
CA THR A 65 -3.44 3.06 2.96
C THR A 65 -3.97 1.91 2.10
N ARG A 66 -4.33 2.19 0.86
CA ARG A 66 -4.84 1.17 -0.06
C ARG A 66 -3.81 0.08 -0.31
N PHE A 67 -2.56 0.46 -0.57
CA PHE A 67 -1.49 -0.49 -0.82
C PHE A 67 -1.28 -1.41 0.39
N LYS A 68 -1.20 -0.83 1.60
CA LYS A 68 -1.04 -1.61 2.83
C LYS A 68 -2.20 -2.58 3.06
N LEU A 69 -3.44 -2.11 2.84
CA LEU A 69 -4.63 -2.97 3.02
C LEU A 69 -4.68 -4.10 1.99
N GLU A 70 -4.26 -3.85 0.76
CA GLU A 70 -4.17 -4.89 -0.26
C GLU A 70 -3.16 -5.96 0.14
N ARG A 71 -2.01 -5.55 0.69
CA ARG A 71 -1.01 -6.48 1.21
C ARG A 71 -1.54 -7.26 2.41
N ALA A 72 -2.27 -6.60 3.30
CA ALA A 72 -2.90 -7.25 4.45
C ALA A 72 -3.91 -8.30 3.99
N ALA A 73 -4.69 -8.02 2.96
CA ALA A 73 -5.66 -8.96 2.42
C ALA A 73 -4.98 -10.23 1.90
N ILE A 74 -3.88 -10.07 1.16
CA ILE A 74 -3.09 -11.21 0.68
C ILE A 74 -2.54 -12.02 1.86
N PHE A 75 -1.99 -11.33 2.86
CA PHE A 75 -1.44 -11.98 4.06
C PHE A 75 -2.51 -12.81 4.78
N ILE A 76 -3.70 -12.24 4.97
CA ILE A 76 -4.82 -12.92 5.61
C ILE A 76 -5.24 -14.17 4.82
N SER A 77 -5.24 -14.08 3.50
CA SER A 77 -5.67 -15.19 2.64
C SER A 77 -4.74 -16.39 2.71
N VAL A 78 -3.45 -16.17 2.98
CA VAL A 78 -2.46 -17.26 3.06
C VAL A 78 -2.10 -17.65 4.49
N ASN A 79 -2.43 -16.84 5.49
CA ASN A 79 -2.15 -17.10 6.90
C ASN A 79 -3.45 -17.18 7.69
N GLN A 80 -4.07 -18.35 7.67
CA GLN A 80 -5.43 -18.56 8.16
C GLN A 80 -5.57 -18.48 9.68
N THR A 81 -4.48 -18.68 10.43
CA THR A 81 -4.53 -18.82 11.89
C THR A 81 -4.02 -17.61 12.67
N ILE A 82 -3.39 -16.65 11.99
CA ILE A 82 -2.84 -15.49 12.68
C ILE A 82 -3.97 -14.59 13.21
N PRO A 83 -3.93 -14.16 14.48
CA PRO A 83 -4.97 -13.28 15.02
C PRO A 83 -5.04 -11.96 14.27
N ILE A 84 -6.24 -11.44 14.07
CA ILE A 84 -6.43 -10.16 13.36
C ILE A 84 -5.75 -9.00 14.09
N THR A 85 -5.69 -9.02 15.42
CA THR A 85 -4.94 -8.03 16.19
C THR A 85 -3.47 -7.96 15.77
N GLU A 86 -2.86 -9.13 15.55
CA GLU A 86 -1.47 -9.21 15.12
C GLU A 86 -1.30 -8.73 13.69
N VAL A 87 -2.22 -9.08 12.81
CA VAL A 87 -2.23 -8.56 11.43
C VAL A 87 -2.30 -7.04 11.44
N ALA A 88 -3.19 -6.47 12.24
CA ALA A 88 -3.34 -5.01 12.36
C ALA A 88 -2.01 -4.34 12.69
N LEU A 89 -1.30 -4.87 13.69
CA LEU A 89 -0.01 -4.32 14.11
C LEU A 89 1.03 -4.42 12.98
N ASN A 90 1.05 -5.53 12.27
CA ASN A 90 1.99 -5.74 11.17
C ASN A 90 1.81 -4.73 10.02
N TYR A 91 0.63 -4.15 9.90
CA TYR A 91 0.33 -3.22 8.81
C TYR A 91 0.14 -1.78 9.29
N GLY A 92 0.65 -1.48 10.51
CA GLY A 92 0.75 -0.10 11.00
C GLY A 92 -0.45 0.41 11.77
N TYR A 93 -1.34 -0.47 12.19
CA TYR A 93 -2.50 -0.09 13.00
C TYR A 93 -2.25 -0.45 14.47
N ASN A 94 -2.65 0.44 15.38
CA ASN A 94 -2.44 0.24 16.81
C ASN A 94 -3.45 -0.72 17.45
N ASP A 95 -4.59 -0.92 16.78
CA ASP A 95 -5.64 -1.81 17.28
C ASP A 95 -6.40 -2.45 16.13
N SER A 96 -7.07 -3.55 16.41
CA SER A 96 -7.81 -4.30 15.41
C SER A 96 -9.09 -3.59 14.97
N SER A 97 -9.67 -2.75 15.83
CA SER A 97 -10.90 -2.02 15.50
C SER A 97 -10.69 -1.02 14.37
N THR A 98 -9.64 -0.20 14.48
CA THR A 98 -9.29 0.78 13.44
C THR A 98 -8.93 0.09 12.14
N PHE A 99 -8.15 -0.99 12.23
CA PHE A 99 -7.78 -1.80 11.07
C PHE A 99 -9.02 -2.38 10.38
N SER A 100 -9.91 -2.99 11.17
CA SER A 100 -11.12 -3.63 10.64
C SER A 100 -12.03 -2.64 9.93
N LYS A 101 -12.17 -1.43 10.46
CA LYS A 101 -12.97 -0.37 9.83
C LYS A 101 -12.37 0.06 8.49
N ALA A 102 -11.05 0.27 8.45
CA ALA A 102 -10.36 0.65 7.23
C ALA A 102 -10.45 -0.47 6.19
N PHE A 103 -10.25 -1.71 6.60
CA PHE A 103 -10.33 -2.88 5.74
C PHE A 103 -11.72 -3.02 5.13
N LYS A 104 -12.76 -2.92 5.97
CA LYS A 104 -14.15 -3.02 5.50
C LYS A 104 -14.50 -1.90 4.54
N ARG A 105 -14.01 -0.69 4.77
CA ARG A 105 -14.22 0.44 3.85
C ARG A 105 -13.59 0.17 2.49
N GLN A 106 -12.42 -0.46 2.47
CA GLN A 106 -11.70 -0.76 1.23
C GLN A 106 -12.32 -1.92 0.46
N PHE A 107 -12.68 -3.00 1.15
CA PHE A 107 -13.06 -4.28 0.51
C PHE A 107 -14.52 -4.66 0.66
N GLY A 108 -15.28 -3.96 1.50
CA GLY A 108 -16.69 -4.30 1.75
C GLY A 108 -16.91 -5.38 2.80
N PHE A 109 -15.84 -6.00 3.31
CA PHE A 109 -15.89 -7.04 4.33
C PHE A 109 -14.91 -6.72 5.44
N SER A 110 -15.22 -7.14 6.68
CA SER A 110 -14.23 -7.10 7.75
C SER A 110 -13.12 -8.13 7.48
N PRO A 111 -11.95 -8.00 8.11
CA PRO A 111 -10.88 -8.99 7.96
C PRO A 111 -11.33 -10.41 8.30
N THR A 112 -12.12 -10.56 9.35
CA THR A 112 -12.64 -11.87 9.76
C THR A 112 -13.58 -12.45 8.72
N GLN A 113 -14.48 -11.63 8.18
CA GLN A 113 -15.40 -12.05 7.12
C GLN A 113 -14.63 -12.42 5.85
N TYR A 114 -13.62 -11.64 5.49
CA TYR A 114 -12.78 -11.89 4.34
C TYR A 114 -12.05 -13.22 4.45
N ARG A 115 -11.44 -13.48 5.61
CA ARG A 115 -10.78 -14.76 5.90
C ARG A 115 -11.74 -15.93 5.73
N LYS A 116 -12.94 -15.81 6.27
CA LYS A 116 -13.95 -16.85 6.19
C LYS A 116 -14.35 -17.13 4.75
N GLN A 117 -14.51 -16.10 3.93
CA GLN A 117 -14.80 -16.26 2.51
C GLN A 117 -13.68 -16.95 1.76
N GLN A 118 -12.42 -16.63 2.09
CA GLN A 118 -11.26 -17.27 1.48
C GLN A 118 -11.22 -18.76 1.81
N GLU A 119 -11.58 -19.15 3.03
CA GLU A 119 -11.66 -20.55 3.43
C GLU A 119 -12.73 -21.30 2.62
N LEU A 120 -13.91 -20.70 2.47
CA LEU A 120 -15.00 -21.31 1.70
C LEU A 120 -14.63 -21.50 0.23
N THR A 121 -13.98 -20.51 -0.36
CA THR A 121 -13.51 -20.58 -1.75
C THR A 121 -12.46 -21.67 -1.91
N ARG A 122 -11.53 -21.77 -0.95
CA ARG A 122 -10.44 -22.75 -0.99
C ARG A 122 -10.94 -24.18 -0.88
N ASN A 123 -12.04 -24.41 -0.17
CA ASN A 123 -12.61 -25.73 0.08
C ASN A 123 -13.58 -26.20 -1.00
N GLN A 124 -13.74 -25.42 -2.06
CA GLN A 124 -14.58 -25.82 -3.20
C GLN A 124 -13.83 -26.65 -4.22
#